data_f3c7f89085bf1923caca276cd94fca90
#
_entry.id   f3c7f89085bf1923caca276cd94fca90
#
_cell.length_a   1.000
_cell.length_b   1.000
_cell.length_c   1.000
_cell.angle_alpha   90.00
_cell.angle_beta   90.00
_cell.angle_gamma   90.00
#
_symmetry.space_group_name_H-M   'P 1'
#
loop_
_entity.id
_entity.type
_entity.pdbx_description
1 polymer ?
#
loop_
_entity_poly.entity_id
_entity_poly.type
_entity_poly.pdbx_seq_one_letter_code
_entity_poly.pdbx_strand_id
1 'polypeptide(L)'
;SNKINFKNTKIIKPLAGKELADELKKNHIYVTGSLNEPSGNHHIEAAQCGLPILYRNSGGIPEYCDGYGLDFENDFFEKLRILIENYEMYIEKVQSYPNDADEMSMKFLKIFENNYIKRETISISKDNDLKYYKFKFNYKIKEFLQMSKAIKGLRIIISKFLKER
;
A
#
# COMPACT_ATOMS: atom_id res chain seq x y z
N SER A 1 -15.46 -0.57 23.72
CA SER A 1 -14.29 0.16 23.17
C SER A 1 -14.18 1.48 23.91
N ASN A 2 -13.09 1.68 24.65
CA ASN A 2 -12.81 2.95 25.32
C ASN A 2 -12.58 4.00 24.23
N LYS A 3 -13.56 4.88 24.02
CA LYS A 3 -13.39 6.04 23.16
C LYS A 3 -12.46 7.02 23.89
N ILE A 4 -11.20 7.08 23.44
CA ILE A 4 -10.29 8.13 23.90
C ILE A 4 -10.79 9.44 23.27
N ASN A 5 -11.20 10.36 24.11
CA ASN A 5 -11.68 11.67 23.67
C ASN A 5 -10.52 12.67 23.77
N PHE A 6 -9.85 12.90 22.65
CA PHE A 6 -8.79 13.91 22.56
C PHE A 6 -9.40 15.30 22.48
N LYS A 7 -8.89 16.25 23.26
CA LYS A 7 -9.22 17.68 23.08
C LYS A 7 -8.66 18.17 21.73
N ASN A 8 -9.39 19.05 21.07
CA ASN A 8 -9.00 19.66 19.79
C ASN A 8 -8.79 18.66 18.63
N THR A 9 -9.62 17.61 18.60
CA THR A 9 -9.53 16.56 17.58
C THR A 9 -10.73 16.65 16.65
N LYS A 10 -10.47 16.58 15.34
CA LYS A 10 -11.48 16.47 14.29
C LYS A 10 -11.40 15.06 13.70
N ILE A 11 -12.48 14.31 13.81
CA ILE A 11 -12.63 13.01 13.14
C ILE A 11 -13.16 13.26 11.72
N ILE A 12 -12.44 12.77 10.73
CA ILE A 12 -12.80 12.91 9.32
C ILE A 12 -13.31 11.57 8.81
N LYS A 13 -14.34 11.60 7.97
CA LYS A 13 -14.80 10.39 7.25
C LYS A 13 -13.71 9.91 6.29
N PRO A 14 -13.69 8.62 5.92
CA PRO A 14 -12.77 8.14 4.90
C PRO A 14 -12.89 8.96 3.61
N LEU A 15 -11.76 9.40 3.10
CA LEU A 15 -11.60 10.17 1.86
C LEU A 15 -10.70 9.39 0.90
N ALA A 16 -10.76 9.74 -0.40
CA ALA A 16 -9.89 9.16 -1.42
C ALA A 16 -9.55 10.18 -2.50
N GLY A 17 -8.47 9.93 -3.24
CA GLY A 17 -8.06 10.74 -4.38
C GLY A 17 -7.86 12.22 -4.02
N LYS A 18 -8.43 13.10 -4.84
CA LYS A 18 -8.26 14.54 -4.67
C LYS A 18 -8.78 15.07 -3.32
N GLU A 19 -9.90 14.55 -2.83
CA GLU A 19 -10.48 14.99 -1.56
C GLU A 19 -9.55 14.67 -0.38
N LEU A 20 -8.90 13.50 -0.40
CA LEU A 20 -7.89 13.12 0.59
C LEU A 20 -6.67 14.05 0.50
N ALA A 21 -6.16 14.31 -0.69
CA ALA A 21 -5.01 15.18 -0.90
C ALA A 21 -5.30 16.61 -0.42
N ASP A 22 -6.48 17.15 -0.75
CA ASP A 22 -6.90 18.48 -0.31
C ASP A 22 -7.04 18.57 1.22
N GLU A 23 -7.43 17.50 1.90
CA GLU A 23 -7.52 17.47 3.36
C GLU A 23 -6.13 17.30 4.00
N LEU A 24 -5.26 16.44 3.45
CA LEU A 24 -3.88 16.30 3.91
C LEU A 24 -3.12 17.62 3.86
N LYS A 25 -3.20 18.35 2.75
CA LYS A 25 -2.53 19.64 2.55
C LYS A 25 -2.94 20.76 3.51
N LYS A 26 -4.01 20.57 4.30
CA LYS A 26 -4.41 21.52 5.36
C LYS A 26 -3.62 21.32 6.66
N ASN A 27 -2.79 20.28 6.71
CA ASN A 27 -2.04 19.92 7.90
C ASN A 27 -0.55 20.25 7.73
N HIS A 28 0.23 20.15 8.80
CA HIS A 28 1.65 20.48 8.79
C HIS A 28 2.54 19.25 8.93
N ILE A 29 2.09 18.25 9.66
CA ILE A 29 2.86 17.02 9.95
C ILE A 29 1.91 15.85 9.84
N TYR A 30 2.38 14.76 9.25
CA TYR A 30 1.70 13.49 9.25
C TYR A 30 2.25 12.59 10.35
N VAL A 31 1.37 11.97 11.15
CA VAL A 31 1.78 11.08 12.24
C VAL A 31 1.19 9.70 12.02
N THR A 32 2.02 8.68 12.07
CA THR A 32 1.59 7.29 12.05
C THR A 32 2.20 6.47 13.17
N GLY A 33 1.36 5.74 13.90
CA GLY A 33 1.76 4.79 14.94
C GLY A 33 1.60 3.34 14.52
N SER A 34 1.47 3.05 13.22
CA SER A 34 1.30 1.69 12.69
C SER A 34 2.42 0.77 13.12
N LEU A 35 2.08 -0.46 13.48
CA LEU A 35 3.03 -1.52 13.84
C LEU A 35 2.97 -2.63 12.80
N ASN A 36 4.15 -3.14 12.41
CA ASN A 36 4.31 -4.23 11.45
C ASN A 36 3.60 -3.98 10.12
N GLU A 37 3.48 -2.72 9.71
CA GLU A 37 2.93 -2.32 8.41
C GLU A 37 3.91 -2.70 7.30
N PRO A 38 3.58 -3.63 6.40
CA PRO A 38 4.52 -4.08 5.39
C PRO A 38 4.73 -3.05 4.29
N SER A 39 3.67 -2.33 3.89
CA SER A 39 3.70 -1.33 2.83
C SER A 39 2.39 -0.53 2.85
N GLY A 40 2.32 0.47 3.70
CA GLY A 40 1.15 1.37 3.77
C GLY A 40 1.25 2.51 2.76
N ASN A 41 0.19 2.81 2.03
CA ASN A 41 0.16 3.94 1.11
C ASN A 41 0.01 5.28 1.83
N HIS A 42 -0.57 5.29 3.02
CA HIS A 42 -0.94 6.50 3.74
C HIS A 42 0.22 7.46 4.04
N HIS A 43 1.41 6.93 4.34
CA HIS A 43 2.59 7.77 4.57
C HIS A 43 3.20 8.30 3.26
N ILE A 44 3.11 7.52 2.17
CA ILE A 44 3.50 7.98 0.83
C ILE A 44 2.58 9.10 0.36
N GLU A 45 1.26 8.94 0.52
CA GLU A 45 0.25 9.96 0.19
C GLU A 45 0.49 11.25 0.98
N ALA A 46 0.84 11.15 2.27
CA ALA A 46 1.17 12.29 3.10
C ALA A 46 2.45 13.00 2.64
N ALA A 47 3.52 12.26 2.35
CA ALA A 47 4.76 12.82 1.83
C ALA A 47 4.56 13.53 0.49
N GLN A 48 3.81 12.94 -0.43
CA GLN A 48 3.46 13.57 -1.71
C GLN A 48 2.60 14.82 -1.57
N CYS A 49 1.86 14.93 -0.47
CA CYS A 49 1.15 16.17 -0.12
C CYS A 49 2.05 17.21 0.57
N GLY A 50 3.35 16.95 0.72
CA GLY A 50 4.32 17.86 1.29
C GLY A 50 4.38 17.83 2.82
N LEU A 51 3.91 16.76 3.47
CA LEU A 51 3.89 16.65 4.93
C LEU A 51 5.10 15.88 5.43
N PRO A 52 5.96 16.46 6.27
CA PRO A 52 6.95 15.72 7.03
C PRO A 52 6.29 14.65 7.90
N ILE A 53 6.96 13.49 8.02
CA ILE A 53 6.36 12.31 8.63
C ILE A 53 6.97 12.05 10.00
N LEU A 54 6.12 11.90 11.01
CA LEU A 54 6.51 11.37 12.32
C LEU A 54 5.96 9.94 12.42
N TYR A 55 6.85 8.94 12.41
CA TYR A 55 6.47 7.56 12.22
C TYR A 55 7.08 6.62 13.26
N ARG A 56 6.43 5.48 13.46
CA ARG A 56 7.00 4.41 14.26
C ARG A 56 7.95 3.56 13.43
N ASN A 57 9.16 3.30 13.94
CA ASN A 57 10.13 2.43 13.28
C ASN A 57 9.66 0.98 13.39
N SER A 58 8.84 0.54 12.43
CA SER A 58 8.23 -0.79 12.46
C SER A 58 7.81 -1.25 11.07
N GLY A 59 8.05 -2.53 10.76
CA GLY A 59 7.72 -3.10 9.46
C GLY A 59 8.50 -2.46 8.31
N GLY A 60 7.83 -2.17 7.20
CA GLY A 60 8.39 -1.52 6.03
C GLY A 60 8.35 0.01 6.05
N ILE A 61 7.78 0.63 7.09
CA ILE A 61 7.61 2.09 7.14
C ILE A 61 8.93 2.86 6.96
N PRO A 62 10.07 2.46 7.58
CA PRO A 62 11.34 3.16 7.39
C PRO A 62 11.80 3.24 5.94
N GLU A 63 11.50 2.24 5.11
CA GLU A 63 11.87 2.24 3.69
C GLU A 63 11.29 3.42 2.90
N TYR A 64 10.17 3.97 3.38
CA TYR A 64 9.45 5.06 2.74
C TYR A 64 9.57 6.40 3.47
N CYS A 65 9.88 6.38 4.77
CA CYS A 65 9.82 7.57 5.62
C CYS A 65 11.19 8.09 6.03
N ASP A 66 12.24 7.25 5.98
CA ASP A 66 13.59 7.66 6.38
C ASP A 66 14.10 8.82 5.50
N GLY A 67 14.63 9.84 6.16
CA GLY A 67 15.05 11.09 5.52
C GLY A 67 13.95 12.13 5.32
N TYR A 68 12.67 11.77 5.37
CA TYR A 68 11.52 12.66 5.13
C TYR A 68 10.72 12.97 6.40
N GLY A 69 11.26 12.61 7.53
CA GLY A 69 10.67 12.82 8.84
C GLY A 69 11.54 12.24 9.94
N LEU A 70 10.94 11.92 11.07
CA LEU A 70 11.60 11.31 12.21
C LEU A 70 10.84 10.06 12.67
N ASP A 71 11.60 9.06 13.06
CA ASP A 71 11.05 7.91 13.77
C ASP A 71 10.94 8.18 15.27
N PHE A 72 9.95 7.56 15.91
CA PHE A 72 9.78 7.58 17.35
C PHE A 72 9.48 6.18 17.91
N GLU A 73 9.87 5.97 19.14
CA GLU A 73 9.45 4.80 19.94
C GLU A 73 8.68 5.25 21.20
N ASN A 74 9.38 5.59 22.26
CA ASN A 74 8.81 6.10 23.52
C ASN A 74 9.05 7.60 23.70
N ASP A 75 9.70 8.24 22.76
CA ASP A 75 10.17 9.63 22.73
C ASP A 75 9.38 10.53 21.78
N PHE A 76 8.09 10.21 21.54
CA PHE A 76 7.21 10.90 20.62
C PHE A 76 7.22 12.42 20.75
N PHE A 77 7.09 12.94 21.95
CA PHE A 77 7.02 14.39 22.15
C PHE A 77 8.37 15.07 21.91
N GLU A 78 9.48 14.40 22.20
CA GLU A 78 10.80 14.89 21.89
C GLU A 78 11.02 14.96 20.37
N LYS A 79 10.71 13.89 19.66
CA LYS A 79 10.81 13.82 18.19
C LYS A 79 9.89 14.83 17.50
N LEU A 80 8.68 15.00 18.01
CA LEU A 80 7.76 16.01 17.50
C LEU A 80 8.34 17.43 17.68
N ARG A 81 8.94 17.73 18.83
CA ARG A 81 9.60 19.02 19.08
C ARG A 81 10.77 19.25 18.12
N ILE A 82 11.64 18.26 17.95
CA ILE A 82 12.77 18.33 17.01
C ILE A 82 12.29 18.57 15.58
N LEU A 83 11.22 17.87 15.16
CA LEU A 83 10.64 18.04 13.84
C LEU A 83 10.08 19.45 13.64
N ILE A 84 9.42 20.00 14.64
CA ILE A 84 8.87 21.39 14.59
C ILE A 84 10.03 22.40 14.56
N GLU A 85 11.07 22.25 15.38
CA GLU A 85 12.22 23.13 15.41
C GLU A 85 13.01 23.16 14.08
N ASN A 86 12.94 22.05 13.31
CA ASN A 86 13.61 21.91 12.02
C ASN A 86 12.62 21.80 10.85
N TYR A 87 11.43 22.37 11.01
CA TYR A 87 10.30 22.15 10.10
C TYR A 87 10.62 22.48 8.64
N GLU A 88 11.21 23.64 8.37
CA GLU A 88 11.58 24.09 7.03
C GLU A 88 12.53 23.11 6.32
N MET A 89 13.51 22.59 7.05
CA MET A 89 14.42 21.57 6.51
C MET A 89 13.68 20.30 6.08
N TYR A 90 12.69 19.85 6.87
CA TYR A 90 11.92 18.66 6.51
C TYR A 90 10.93 18.92 5.37
N ILE A 91 10.36 20.12 5.26
CA ILE A 91 9.56 20.53 4.11
C ILE A 91 10.38 20.48 2.82
N GLU A 92 11.60 21.04 2.81
CA GLU A 92 12.48 20.98 1.64
C GLU A 92 12.79 19.53 1.23
N LYS A 93 13.06 18.64 2.21
CA LYS A 93 13.29 17.22 1.92
C LYS A 93 12.06 16.55 1.31
N VAL A 94 10.88 16.78 1.87
CA VAL A 94 9.64 16.16 1.39
C VAL A 94 9.25 16.65 0.00
N GLN A 95 9.62 17.88 -0.41
CA GLN A 95 9.43 18.36 -1.78
C GLN A 95 10.15 17.50 -2.83
N SER A 96 11.22 16.83 -2.44
CA SER A 96 11.98 15.90 -3.30
C SER A 96 11.62 14.43 -3.07
N TYR A 97 10.45 14.14 -2.49
CA TYR A 97 10.03 12.77 -2.18
C TYR A 97 9.91 11.90 -3.45
N PRO A 98 10.68 10.79 -3.57
CA PRO A 98 10.86 10.10 -4.84
C PRO A 98 9.78 9.06 -5.15
N ASN A 99 9.00 8.64 -4.15
CA ASN A 99 8.06 7.53 -4.34
C ASN A 99 6.70 8.02 -4.83
N ASP A 100 6.62 8.37 -6.10
CA ASP A 100 5.37 8.72 -6.77
C ASP A 100 4.82 7.57 -7.64
N ALA A 101 3.62 7.77 -8.17
CA ALA A 101 2.95 6.76 -9.00
C ALA A 101 3.66 6.54 -10.35
N ASP A 102 4.28 7.58 -10.91
CA ASP A 102 4.96 7.51 -12.19
C ASP A 102 6.27 6.74 -12.05
N GLU A 103 7.07 7.01 -11.01
CA GLU A 103 8.28 6.26 -10.72
C GLU A 103 7.98 4.80 -10.41
N MET A 104 6.95 4.51 -9.62
CA MET A 104 6.50 3.16 -9.35
C MET A 104 6.11 2.43 -10.65
N SER A 105 5.34 3.10 -11.51
CA SER A 105 4.92 2.54 -12.81
C SER A 105 6.11 2.24 -13.71
N MET A 106 7.09 3.14 -13.77
CA MET A 106 8.33 2.93 -14.53
C MET A 106 9.16 1.76 -13.99
N LYS A 107 9.26 1.61 -12.67
CA LYS A 107 9.94 0.45 -12.04
C LYS A 107 9.24 -0.86 -12.40
N PHE A 108 7.91 -0.92 -12.38
CA PHE A 108 7.16 -2.10 -12.80
C PHE A 108 7.34 -2.40 -14.29
N LEU A 109 7.25 -1.40 -15.18
CA LEU A 109 7.49 -1.57 -16.60
C LEU A 109 8.87 -2.18 -16.86
N LYS A 110 9.90 -1.65 -16.22
CA LYS A 110 11.27 -2.18 -16.34
C LYS A 110 11.41 -3.63 -15.87
N ILE A 111 10.69 -4.01 -14.81
CA ILE A 111 10.65 -5.40 -14.33
C ILE A 111 9.95 -6.29 -15.37
N PHE A 112 8.84 -5.84 -15.95
CA PHE A 112 8.13 -6.59 -16.99
C PHE A 112 8.95 -6.76 -18.25
N GLU A 113 9.61 -5.71 -18.74
CA GLU A 113 10.50 -5.76 -19.90
C GLU A 113 11.66 -6.74 -19.69
N ASN A 114 12.34 -6.64 -18.54
CA ASN A 114 13.43 -7.55 -18.20
C ASN A 114 12.98 -9.02 -18.12
N ASN A 115 11.79 -9.28 -17.61
CA ASN A 115 11.25 -10.63 -17.53
C ASN A 115 10.75 -11.12 -18.89
N TYR A 116 10.24 -10.23 -19.75
CA TYR A 116 9.86 -10.55 -21.12
C TYR A 116 11.07 -10.97 -21.95
N ILE A 117 12.15 -10.21 -21.91
CA ILE A 117 13.41 -10.53 -22.59
C ILE A 117 13.97 -11.87 -22.10
N LYS A 118 13.97 -12.11 -20.78
CA LYS A 118 14.41 -13.38 -20.20
C LYS A 118 13.54 -14.58 -20.63
N ARG A 119 12.25 -14.36 -20.91
CA ARG A 119 11.34 -15.40 -21.35
C ARG A 119 11.69 -15.97 -22.72
N GLU A 120 12.24 -15.17 -23.62
CA GLU A 120 12.70 -15.65 -24.93
C GLU A 120 13.91 -16.59 -24.82
N THR A 121 14.68 -16.48 -23.72
CA THR A 121 15.86 -17.33 -23.47
C THR A 121 15.54 -18.56 -22.62
N ILE A 122 14.38 -18.64 -21.98
CA ILE A 122 13.95 -19.79 -21.19
C ILE A 122 12.99 -20.62 -22.03
N SER A 123 13.44 -21.80 -22.48
CA SER A 123 12.54 -22.79 -23.04
C SER A 123 11.57 -23.24 -21.94
N ILE A 124 10.34 -22.72 -21.98
CA ILE A 124 9.30 -23.10 -21.04
C ILE A 124 8.96 -24.56 -21.31
N SER A 125 9.22 -25.46 -20.37
CA SER A 125 8.79 -26.84 -20.49
C SER A 125 7.26 -26.85 -20.60
N LYS A 126 6.72 -27.67 -21.53
CA LYS A 126 5.27 -27.83 -21.75
C LYS A 126 4.48 -28.12 -20.46
N ASP A 127 5.15 -28.66 -19.45
CA ASP A 127 4.59 -28.99 -18.15
C ASP A 127 4.27 -27.73 -17.31
N ASN A 128 5.07 -26.68 -17.43
CA ASN A 128 4.80 -25.39 -16.73
C ASN A 128 3.64 -24.63 -17.38
N ASP A 129 3.50 -24.71 -18.71
CA ASP A 129 2.35 -24.12 -19.39
C ASP A 129 1.04 -24.78 -18.95
N LEU A 130 1.01 -26.10 -18.80
CA LEU A 130 -0.19 -26.82 -18.36
C LEU A 130 -0.58 -26.44 -16.93
N LYS A 131 0.40 -26.30 -16.03
CA LYS A 131 0.19 -25.83 -14.65
C LYS A 131 -0.34 -24.39 -14.61
N TYR A 132 0.21 -23.51 -15.44
CA TYR A 132 -0.23 -22.11 -15.56
C TYR A 132 -1.67 -22.03 -16.07
N TYR A 133 -2.03 -22.76 -17.13
CA TYR A 133 -3.39 -22.76 -17.67
C TYR A 133 -4.39 -23.38 -16.69
N LYS A 134 -4.02 -24.44 -15.96
CA LYS A 134 -4.84 -24.99 -14.87
C LYS A 134 -5.06 -23.97 -13.75
N PHE A 135 -4.02 -23.25 -13.34
CA PHE A 135 -4.13 -22.20 -12.32
C PHE A 135 -5.04 -21.08 -12.80
N LYS A 136 -4.84 -20.57 -14.02
CA LYS A 136 -5.64 -19.50 -14.61
C LYS A 136 -7.10 -19.90 -14.80
N PHE A 137 -7.35 -21.14 -15.18
CA PHE A 137 -8.70 -21.68 -15.31
C PHE A 137 -9.40 -21.78 -13.94
N ASN A 138 -8.73 -22.34 -12.95
CA ASN A 138 -9.24 -22.44 -11.58
C ASN A 138 -9.48 -21.06 -10.94
N TYR A 139 -8.62 -20.09 -11.22
CA TYR A 139 -8.78 -18.72 -10.76
C TYR A 139 -10.03 -18.08 -11.36
N LYS A 140 -10.21 -18.17 -12.68
CA LYS A 140 -11.40 -17.66 -13.36
C LYS A 140 -12.70 -18.33 -12.88
N ILE A 141 -12.67 -19.63 -12.62
CA ILE A 141 -13.82 -20.33 -12.04
C ILE A 141 -14.13 -19.82 -10.63
N LYS A 142 -13.12 -19.62 -9.79
CA LYS A 142 -13.31 -19.06 -8.44
C LYS A 142 -13.91 -17.65 -8.50
N GLU A 143 -13.40 -16.81 -9.37
CA GLU A 143 -13.89 -15.44 -9.60
C GLU A 143 -15.36 -15.46 -10.07
N PHE A 144 -15.68 -16.28 -11.07
CA PHE A 144 -17.04 -16.47 -11.54
C PHE A 144 -18.01 -16.96 -10.45
N LEU A 145 -17.56 -17.91 -9.60
CA LEU A 145 -18.36 -18.43 -8.50
C LEU A 145 -18.53 -17.43 -7.34
N GLN A 146 -17.57 -16.51 -7.15
CA GLN A 146 -17.67 -15.43 -6.17
C GLN A 146 -18.60 -14.30 -6.64
N MET A 147 -18.59 -13.96 -7.92
CA MET A 147 -19.43 -12.91 -8.49
C MET A 147 -20.92 -13.30 -8.49
N SER A 148 -21.26 -14.57 -8.47
CA SER A 148 -22.66 -15.01 -8.52
C SER A 148 -23.22 -15.37 -7.15
N LYS A 149 -23.49 -14.38 -6.28
CA LYS A 149 -24.37 -14.58 -5.12
C LYS A 149 -25.76 -15.10 -5.51
N ALA A 150 -26.16 -14.97 -6.79
CA ALA A 150 -27.45 -15.38 -7.34
C ALA A 150 -27.54 -16.87 -7.69
N ILE A 151 -26.43 -17.61 -7.75
CA ILE A 151 -26.44 -19.00 -8.25
C ILE A 151 -25.95 -19.98 -7.18
N LYS A 152 -26.57 -19.95 -5.98
CA LYS A 152 -26.31 -20.97 -4.94
C LYS A 152 -26.56 -22.42 -5.45
N GLY A 153 -27.50 -22.59 -6.38
CA GLY A 153 -27.81 -23.89 -6.97
C GLY A 153 -26.70 -24.47 -7.86
N LEU A 154 -26.03 -23.65 -8.66
CA LEU A 154 -24.95 -24.08 -9.53
C LEU A 154 -23.69 -24.50 -8.74
N ARG A 155 -23.46 -23.89 -7.58
CA ARG A 155 -22.35 -24.27 -6.67
C ARG A 155 -22.43 -25.73 -6.25
N ILE A 156 -23.63 -26.22 -5.96
CA ILE A 156 -23.85 -27.61 -5.52
C ILE A 156 -23.62 -28.58 -6.68
N ILE A 157 -24.04 -28.24 -7.88
CA ILE A 157 -23.87 -29.09 -9.06
C ILE A 157 -22.40 -29.19 -9.48
N ILE A 158 -21.69 -28.07 -9.54
CA ILE A 158 -20.26 -28.06 -9.92
C ILE A 158 -19.39 -28.73 -8.85
N SER A 159 -19.71 -28.56 -7.56
CA SER A 159 -18.94 -29.24 -6.48
C SER A 159 -19.11 -30.76 -6.49
N LYS A 160 -20.26 -31.28 -6.89
CA LYS A 160 -20.47 -32.71 -7.11
C LYS A 160 -19.67 -33.23 -8.31
N PHE A 161 -19.71 -32.49 -9.42
CA PHE A 161 -19.00 -32.88 -10.65
C PHE A 161 -17.47 -32.88 -10.51
N LEU A 162 -16.92 -32.03 -9.63
CA LEU A 162 -15.47 -31.97 -9.35
C LEU A 162 -15.00 -33.00 -8.31
N LYS A 163 -15.92 -33.64 -7.58
CA LYS A 163 -15.60 -34.71 -6.62
C LYS A 163 -15.63 -36.10 -7.24
N GLU A 164 -16.29 -36.27 -8.36
CA GLU A 164 -16.45 -37.55 -9.07
C GLU A 164 -15.38 -37.79 -10.16
N ARG A 165 -14.36 -36.93 -10.22
CA ARG A 165 -13.17 -37.08 -11.05
C ARG A 165 -11.90 -37.00 -10.21
#